data_c116147864417b6a646c3ee39c290916
#
_entry.id   c116147864417b6a646c3ee39c290916
#
_cell.length_a   1.000
_cell.length_b   1.000
_cell.length_c   1.000
_cell.angle_alpha   90.00
_cell.angle_beta   90.00
_cell.angle_gamma   90.00
#
_symmetry.space_group_name_H-M   'P 1'
#
loop_
_entity.id
_entity.type
_entity.pdbx_description
1 polymer ?
#
loop_
_entity_poly.entity_id
_entity_poly.type
_entity_poly.pdbx_seq_one_letter_code
_entity_poly.pdbx_strand_id
1 'polypeptide(L)'
;GIYRAGSNAAWKSPNEIPNQIKKMRSLKNTHGSAYFSSASFKTNANGWNDSLQNTYYHQPALIAPIEWLVQHKMTSPKLVKQNENSYHIIDSNPSNTLKYFALIQKTKTGYQVAAIVPKETKSIQLNILGITKSSAEPIWIVAVGKQNQLSKYQVLD
;
A
#
# COMPACT_ATOMS: atom_id res chain seq x y z
N GLY A 1 3.80 -10.58 16.98
CA GLY A 1 5.14 -10.06 16.60
C GLY A 1 6.01 -11.18 16.04
N ILE A 2 6.90 -10.81 15.15
CA ILE A 2 7.90 -11.73 14.59
C ILE A 2 9.21 -11.47 15.29
N TYR A 3 9.80 -12.53 15.84
CA TYR A 3 11.02 -12.44 16.64
C TYR A 3 11.98 -13.58 16.27
N ARG A 4 13.25 -13.25 16.14
CA ARG A 4 14.34 -14.23 15.97
C ARG A 4 15.05 -14.42 17.31
N ALA A 5 14.97 -15.60 17.90
CA ALA A 5 15.65 -15.90 19.13
C ALA A 5 16.30 -17.27 19.12
N GLY A 6 17.53 -17.29 19.66
CA GLY A 6 18.18 -18.48 20.12
C GLY A 6 18.62 -19.49 19.07
N SER A 7 18.95 -20.67 19.56
CA SER A 7 19.48 -21.81 18.81
C SER A 7 18.42 -22.73 18.19
N ASN A 8 17.13 -22.31 18.22
CA ASN A 8 16.04 -23.11 17.66
C ASN A 8 16.29 -23.42 16.17
N ALA A 9 16.17 -24.68 15.79
CA ALA A 9 16.39 -25.14 14.43
C ALA A 9 15.50 -24.44 13.39
N ALA A 10 14.28 -24.01 13.74
CA ALA A 10 13.39 -23.27 12.89
C ALA A 10 14.04 -21.97 12.36
N TRP A 11 14.82 -21.27 13.18
CA TRP A 11 15.49 -20.03 12.78
C TRP A 11 16.65 -20.21 11.78
N LYS A 12 17.03 -21.45 11.49
CA LYS A 12 17.99 -21.78 10.44
C LYS A 12 17.33 -21.92 9.08
N SER A 13 16.01 -22.06 9.02
CA SER A 13 15.25 -22.19 7.78
C SER A 13 14.99 -20.85 7.11
N PRO A 14 15.28 -20.68 5.80
CA PRO A 14 14.93 -19.48 5.06
C PRO A 14 13.41 -19.28 4.98
N ASN A 15 12.62 -20.32 5.19
CA ASN A 15 11.17 -20.27 5.09
C ASN A 15 10.47 -19.88 6.40
N GLU A 16 11.18 -19.73 7.51
CA GLU A 16 10.53 -19.48 8.81
C GLU A 16 9.76 -18.17 8.83
N ILE A 17 10.38 -17.04 8.48
CA ILE A 17 9.71 -15.75 8.41
C ILE A 17 8.60 -15.74 7.34
N PRO A 18 8.82 -16.21 6.10
CA PRO A 18 7.74 -16.43 5.12
C PRO A 18 6.55 -17.22 5.65
N ASN A 19 6.79 -18.32 6.36
CA ASN A 19 5.71 -19.16 6.91
C ASN A 19 4.92 -18.42 8.00
N GLN A 20 5.61 -17.70 8.88
CA GLN A 20 4.94 -16.86 9.89
C GLN A 20 4.06 -15.78 9.25
N ILE A 21 4.52 -15.11 8.18
CA ILE A 21 3.74 -14.11 7.46
C ILE A 21 2.51 -14.75 6.81
N LYS A 22 2.68 -15.87 6.12
CA LYS A 22 1.55 -16.62 5.52
C LYS A 22 0.53 -17.02 6.57
N LYS A 23 0.99 -17.53 7.72
CA LYS A 23 0.13 -17.91 8.84
C LYS A 23 -0.64 -16.72 9.39
N MET A 24 0.03 -15.58 9.64
CA MET A 24 -0.65 -14.38 10.13
C MET A 24 -1.67 -13.84 9.12
N ARG A 25 -1.34 -13.82 7.83
CA ARG A 25 -2.26 -13.38 6.77
C ARG A 25 -3.48 -14.29 6.61
N SER A 26 -3.40 -15.56 7.02
CA SER A 26 -4.54 -16.48 7.03
C SER A 26 -5.50 -16.28 8.21
N LEU A 27 -5.13 -15.49 9.21
CA LEU A 27 -5.95 -15.23 10.39
C LEU A 27 -6.88 -14.03 10.14
N LYS A 28 -8.17 -14.22 10.32
CA LYS A 28 -9.24 -13.25 10.00
C LYS A 28 -9.04 -11.86 10.61
N ASN A 29 -8.50 -11.79 11.82
CA ASN A 29 -8.39 -10.54 12.60
C ASN A 29 -6.95 -10.02 12.71
N THR A 30 -6.05 -10.44 11.80
CA THR A 30 -4.66 -10.00 11.77
C THR A 30 -4.45 -9.09 10.59
N HIS A 31 -4.15 -7.81 10.86
CA HIS A 31 -4.05 -6.77 9.84
C HIS A 31 -2.61 -6.32 9.53
N GLY A 32 -1.62 -6.95 10.14
CA GLY A 32 -0.22 -6.60 9.89
C GLY A 32 0.77 -7.40 10.71
N SER A 33 2.05 -7.08 10.53
CA SER A 33 3.18 -7.73 11.21
C SER A 33 4.06 -6.68 11.88
N ALA A 34 4.49 -6.95 13.10
CA ALA A 34 5.51 -6.16 13.79
C ALA A 34 6.75 -7.02 14.03
N TYR A 35 7.91 -6.48 13.72
CA TYR A 35 9.19 -7.18 13.82
C TYR A 35 10.02 -6.61 14.96
N PHE A 36 10.53 -7.47 15.81
CA PHE A 36 11.46 -7.13 16.88
C PHE A 36 12.78 -7.87 16.66
N SER A 37 13.85 -7.17 16.43
CA SER A 37 14.10 -5.75 16.21
C SER A 37 14.69 -5.58 14.80
N SER A 38 14.81 -4.31 14.33
CA SER A 38 15.42 -4.00 13.04
C SER A 38 16.85 -4.53 12.89
N ALA A 39 17.57 -4.74 13.97
CA ALA A 39 18.91 -5.33 13.98
C ALA A 39 18.95 -6.72 13.30
N SER A 40 17.87 -7.50 13.40
CA SER A 40 17.76 -8.81 12.75
C SER A 40 17.74 -8.75 11.21
N PHE A 41 17.45 -7.59 10.63
CA PHE A 41 17.41 -7.40 9.19
C PHE A 41 18.73 -6.89 8.61
N LYS A 42 19.62 -6.29 9.42
CA LYS A 42 20.91 -5.76 8.96
C LYS A 42 21.81 -6.81 8.32
N THR A 43 21.78 -8.03 8.83
CA THR A 43 22.60 -9.14 8.37
C THR A 43 21.97 -9.96 7.25
N ASN A 44 20.74 -9.65 6.85
CA ASN A 44 19.96 -10.41 5.87
C ASN A 44 20.03 -11.94 6.09
N ALA A 45 19.95 -12.38 7.35
CA ALA A 45 20.06 -13.78 7.70
C ALA A 45 19.05 -14.63 6.91
N ASN A 46 19.53 -15.72 6.28
CA ASN A 46 18.73 -16.62 5.44
C ASN A 46 18.01 -15.94 4.25
N GLY A 47 18.45 -14.75 3.81
CA GLY A 47 17.80 -14.00 2.74
C GLY A 47 16.39 -13.47 3.12
N TRP A 48 16.08 -13.36 4.41
CA TRP A 48 14.76 -12.94 4.85
C TRP A 48 14.42 -11.50 4.46
N ASN A 49 15.40 -10.59 4.51
CA ASN A 49 15.19 -9.20 4.11
C ASN A 49 14.83 -9.09 2.63
N ASP A 50 15.58 -9.81 1.78
CA ASP A 50 15.31 -9.86 0.34
C ASP A 50 13.92 -10.47 0.06
N SER A 51 13.58 -11.55 0.77
CA SER A 51 12.25 -12.17 0.66
C SER A 51 11.13 -11.22 1.07
N LEU A 52 11.33 -10.44 2.13
CA LEU A 52 10.35 -9.43 2.57
C LEU A 52 10.19 -8.32 1.54
N GLN A 53 11.28 -7.75 1.07
CA GLN A 53 11.27 -6.64 0.12
C GLN A 53 10.71 -7.07 -1.25
N ASN A 54 11.17 -8.18 -1.78
CA ASN A 54 10.89 -8.57 -3.15
C ASN A 54 9.61 -9.40 -3.31
N THR A 55 9.04 -9.93 -2.22
CA THR A 55 7.88 -10.82 -2.28
C THR A 55 6.70 -10.32 -1.46
N TYR A 56 6.90 -10.06 -0.17
CA TYR A 56 5.78 -9.81 0.75
C TYR A 56 5.40 -8.34 0.89
N TYR A 57 6.38 -7.44 0.75
CA TYR A 57 6.22 -5.99 0.93
C TYR A 57 6.79 -5.20 -0.24
N HIS A 58 6.83 -5.79 -1.43
CA HIS A 58 7.34 -5.14 -2.64
C HIS A 58 6.46 -3.97 -3.12
N GLN A 59 5.26 -3.90 -2.62
CA GLN A 59 4.34 -2.81 -2.94
C GLN A 59 3.86 -2.09 -1.68
N PRO A 60 3.57 -0.78 -1.78
CA PRO A 60 2.97 -0.05 -0.68
C PRO A 60 1.58 -0.63 -0.34
N ALA A 61 1.19 -0.52 0.92
CA ALA A 61 -0.13 -0.93 1.37
C ALA A 61 -0.84 0.26 2.04
N LEU A 62 -2.16 0.33 1.91
CA LEU A 62 -2.95 1.27 2.67
C LEU A 62 -3.07 0.78 4.11
N ILE A 63 -2.89 1.70 5.04
CA ILE A 63 -3.12 1.42 6.46
C ILE A 63 -4.64 1.42 6.69
N ALA A 64 -5.13 0.46 7.48
CA ALA A 64 -6.54 0.38 7.83
C ALA A 64 -7.01 1.69 8.51
N PRO A 65 -8.24 2.14 8.24
CA PRO A 65 -8.81 3.30 8.91
C PRO A 65 -8.87 3.11 10.42
N ILE A 66 -8.64 4.19 11.15
CA ILE A 66 -8.85 4.23 12.60
C ILE A 66 -10.29 4.71 12.83
N GLU A 67 -11.25 3.80 12.74
CA GLU A 67 -12.68 4.12 12.63
C GLU A 67 -13.19 5.01 13.77
N TRP A 68 -12.73 4.78 14.99
CA TRP A 68 -13.15 5.60 16.15
C TRP A 68 -12.55 7.02 16.18
N LEU A 69 -11.57 7.31 15.32
CA LEU A 69 -10.99 8.65 15.16
C LEU A 69 -11.47 9.39 13.91
N VAL A 70 -12.21 8.72 13.02
CA VAL A 70 -12.68 9.31 11.77
C VAL A 70 -13.75 10.36 12.07
N GLN A 71 -13.41 11.64 11.93
CA GLN A 71 -14.32 12.77 12.14
C GLN A 71 -14.96 13.25 10.82
N HIS A 72 -14.30 13.04 9.69
CA HIS A 72 -14.74 13.54 8.40
C HIS A 72 -14.66 12.47 7.32
N LYS A 73 -15.67 12.44 6.45
CA LYS A 73 -15.63 11.63 5.22
C LYS A 73 -14.74 12.32 4.21
N MET A 74 -13.91 11.53 3.50
CA MET A 74 -13.13 12.04 2.40
C MET A 74 -13.98 12.14 1.13
N THR A 75 -13.82 13.24 0.41
CA THR A 75 -14.41 13.45 -0.91
C THR A 75 -13.50 12.85 -1.97
N SER A 76 -14.07 12.18 -2.98
CA SER A 76 -13.29 11.66 -4.11
C SER A 76 -12.66 12.80 -4.90
N PRO A 77 -11.39 12.73 -5.25
CA PRO A 77 -10.78 13.68 -6.16
C PRO A 77 -11.44 13.57 -7.55
N LYS A 78 -11.62 14.68 -8.23
CA LYS A 78 -12.00 14.68 -9.65
C LYS A 78 -10.76 14.61 -10.50
N LEU A 79 -10.84 13.87 -11.60
CA LEU A 79 -9.75 13.74 -12.57
C LEU A 79 -10.17 14.39 -13.88
N VAL A 80 -9.26 15.20 -14.42
CA VAL A 80 -9.41 15.76 -15.77
C VAL A 80 -8.29 15.18 -16.63
N LYS A 81 -8.67 14.35 -17.60
CA LYS A 81 -7.73 13.74 -18.53
C LYS A 81 -7.08 14.82 -19.40
N GLN A 82 -5.79 14.86 -19.44
CA GLN A 82 -4.99 15.76 -20.28
C GLN A 82 -4.50 15.06 -21.56
N ASN A 83 -4.12 13.79 -21.43
CA ASN A 83 -3.79 12.88 -22.52
C ASN A 83 -3.94 11.43 -22.04
N GLU A 84 -3.53 10.44 -22.83
CA GLU A 84 -3.71 9.01 -22.52
C GLU A 84 -3.10 8.58 -21.19
N ASN A 85 -2.01 9.20 -20.76
CA ASN A 85 -1.27 8.82 -19.56
C ASN A 85 -1.20 9.94 -18.50
N SER A 86 -1.84 11.09 -18.74
CA SER A 86 -1.73 12.25 -17.85
C SER A 86 -3.10 12.74 -17.39
N TYR A 87 -3.21 13.00 -16.09
CA TYR A 87 -4.45 13.44 -15.43
C TYR A 87 -4.15 14.60 -14.49
N HIS A 88 -4.97 15.62 -14.55
CA HIS A 88 -4.99 16.69 -13.55
C HIS A 88 -5.92 16.31 -12.41
N ILE A 89 -5.44 16.46 -11.16
CA ILE A 89 -6.19 16.14 -9.94
C ILE A 89 -6.85 17.43 -9.43
N ILE A 90 -8.17 17.42 -9.31
CA ILE A 90 -8.94 18.46 -8.64
C ILE A 90 -9.45 17.88 -7.33
N ASP A 91 -8.88 18.32 -6.23
CA ASP A 91 -9.25 17.90 -4.89
C ASP A 91 -10.01 19.01 -4.17
N SER A 92 -11.08 18.63 -3.46
CA SER A 92 -11.90 19.51 -2.64
C SER A 92 -11.80 19.22 -1.14
N ASN A 93 -10.96 18.27 -0.75
CA ASN A 93 -10.75 17.97 0.66
C ASN A 93 -9.93 19.10 1.33
N PRO A 94 -10.26 19.48 2.57
CA PRO A 94 -9.46 20.44 3.30
C PRO A 94 -8.01 19.94 3.43
N SER A 95 -7.04 20.81 3.16
CA SER A 95 -5.60 20.44 3.15
C SER A 95 -5.09 19.89 4.49
N ASN A 96 -5.76 20.26 5.58
CA ASN A 96 -5.45 19.75 6.92
C ASN A 96 -6.04 18.35 7.19
N THR A 97 -6.94 17.83 6.35
CA THR A 97 -7.55 16.49 6.49
C THR A 97 -6.94 15.47 5.55
N LEU A 98 -6.54 15.89 4.34
CA LEU A 98 -5.91 15.05 3.34
C LEU A 98 -4.47 14.70 3.74
N LYS A 99 -4.11 13.43 3.61
CA LYS A 99 -2.77 12.90 3.86
C LYS A 99 -1.99 12.69 2.55
N TYR A 100 -2.60 11.96 1.62
CA TYR A 100 -2.05 11.68 0.27
C TYR A 100 -3.17 11.14 -0.64
N PHE A 101 -2.86 10.95 -1.92
CA PHE A 101 -3.67 10.13 -2.82
C PHE A 101 -3.02 8.76 -3.02
N ALA A 102 -3.84 7.74 -3.28
CA ALA A 102 -3.35 6.43 -3.66
C ALA A 102 -3.94 6.02 -5.01
N LEU A 103 -3.08 5.51 -5.89
CA LEU A 103 -3.49 4.84 -7.12
C LEU A 103 -3.61 3.35 -6.83
N ILE A 104 -4.77 2.80 -7.17
CA ILE A 104 -5.09 1.38 -6.95
C ILE A 104 -5.35 0.75 -8.30
N GLN A 105 -4.68 -0.36 -8.56
CA GLN A 105 -4.83 -1.11 -9.80
C GLN A 105 -5.46 -2.48 -9.50
N LYS A 106 -6.41 -2.88 -10.32
CA LYS A 106 -6.91 -4.25 -10.32
C LYS A 106 -5.89 -5.14 -11.03
N THR A 107 -5.62 -6.29 -10.44
CA THR A 107 -4.75 -7.32 -11.01
C THR A 107 -5.49 -8.64 -11.06
N LYS A 108 -4.90 -9.66 -11.68
CA LYS A 108 -5.46 -11.01 -11.72
C LYS A 108 -5.68 -11.61 -10.33
N THR A 109 -4.89 -11.20 -9.34
CA THR A 109 -4.92 -11.74 -7.96
C THR A 109 -5.67 -10.83 -6.98
N GLY A 110 -6.22 -9.69 -7.43
CA GLY A 110 -6.95 -8.75 -6.57
C GLY A 110 -6.60 -7.30 -6.83
N TYR A 111 -6.56 -6.50 -5.79
CA TYR A 111 -6.24 -5.08 -5.85
C TYR A 111 -4.88 -4.82 -5.22
N GLN A 112 -4.12 -3.92 -5.83
CA GLN A 112 -2.82 -3.49 -5.32
C GLN A 112 -2.72 -1.97 -5.33
N VAL A 113 -1.95 -1.42 -4.39
CA VAL A 113 -1.57 0.00 -4.43
C VAL A 113 -0.43 0.15 -5.43
N ALA A 114 -0.73 0.75 -6.57
CA ALA A 114 0.24 0.96 -7.63
C ALA A 114 1.19 2.13 -7.32
N ALA A 115 0.68 3.21 -6.70
CA ALA A 115 1.49 4.33 -6.26
C ALA A 115 0.83 5.11 -5.11
N ILE A 116 1.68 5.74 -4.29
CA ILE A 116 1.29 6.78 -3.34
C ILE A 116 1.71 8.12 -3.93
N VAL A 117 0.76 9.05 -4.01
CA VAL A 117 0.94 10.37 -4.62
C VAL A 117 0.78 11.44 -3.55
N PRO A 118 1.78 12.31 -3.35
CA PRO A 118 1.70 13.39 -2.38
C PRO A 118 0.47 14.29 -2.59
N LYS A 119 -0.10 14.79 -1.51
CA LYS A 119 -1.32 15.63 -1.54
C LYS A 119 -1.16 16.94 -2.31
N GLU A 120 0.07 17.42 -2.44
CA GLU A 120 0.40 18.66 -3.18
C GLU A 120 0.42 18.45 -4.70
N THR A 121 0.40 17.19 -5.16
CA THR A 121 0.48 16.84 -6.58
C THR A 121 -0.79 17.29 -7.29
N LYS A 122 -0.63 18.09 -8.33
CA LYS A 122 -1.73 18.59 -9.18
C LYS A 122 -1.94 17.76 -10.45
N SER A 123 -0.92 17.07 -10.90
CA SER A 123 -0.99 16.24 -12.09
C SER A 123 -0.21 14.96 -11.91
N ILE A 124 -0.72 13.86 -12.42
CA ILE A 124 -0.08 12.55 -12.43
C ILE A 124 0.21 12.13 -13.87
N GLN A 125 1.34 11.48 -14.06
CA GLN A 125 1.72 10.84 -15.31
C GLN A 125 1.99 9.36 -15.02
N LEU A 126 1.16 8.48 -15.56
CA LEU A 126 1.20 7.05 -15.26
C LEU A 126 2.52 6.40 -15.67
N ASN A 127 3.07 6.78 -16.82
CA ASN A 127 4.36 6.29 -17.30
C ASN A 127 5.52 6.64 -16.36
N ILE A 128 5.53 7.83 -15.75
CA ILE A 128 6.54 8.23 -14.76
C ILE A 128 6.41 7.39 -13.48
N LEU A 129 5.18 7.03 -13.12
CA LEU A 129 4.90 6.17 -11.98
C LEU A 129 5.12 4.67 -12.26
N GLY A 130 5.56 4.32 -13.48
CA GLY A 130 5.76 2.93 -13.89
C GLY A 130 4.45 2.14 -14.03
N ILE A 131 3.32 2.84 -14.21
CA ILE A 131 2.00 2.24 -14.29
C ILE A 131 1.57 2.16 -15.74
N THR A 132 1.26 0.96 -16.22
CA THR A 132 0.72 0.73 -17.56
C THR A 132 -0.80 0.61 -17.48
N LYS A 133 -1.49 1.45 -18.25
CA LYS A 133 -2.94 1.39 -18.36
C LYS A 133 -3.34 0.24 -19.27
N SER A 134 -4.32 -0.54 -18.84
CA SER A 134 -4.93 -1.62 -19.61
C SER A 134 -6.45 -1.57 -19.43
N SER A 135 -7.19 -1.82 -20.49
CA SER A 135 -8.66 -1.91 -20.42
C SER A 135 -9.15 -3.05 -19.52
N ALA A 136 -8.35 -4.10 -19.38
CA ALA A 136 -8.66 -5.25 -18.52
C ALA A 136 -8.30 -5.00 -17.04
N GLU A 137 -7.45 -4.03 -16.75
CA GLU A 137 -6.93 -3.73 -15.41
C GLU A 137 -7.14 -2.24 -15.09
N PRO A 138 -8.37 -1.84 -14.72
CA PRO A 138 -8.69 -0.45 -14.42
C PRO A 138 -7.86 0.06 -13.24
N ILE A 139 -7.56 1.35 -13.29
CA ILE A 139 -6.85 2.08 -12.26
C ILE A 139 -7.83 3.04 -11.60
N TRP A 140 -7.75 3.15 -10.30
CA TRP A 140 -8.53 4.11 -9.51
C TRP A 140 -7.62 5.02 -8.71
N ILE A 141 -8.11 6.21 -8.42
CA ILE A 141 -7.54 7.10 -7.41
C ILE A 141 -8.48 7.20 -6.22
N VAL A 142 -7.90 7.28 -5.03
CA VAL A 142 -8.61 7.58 -3.78
C VAL A 142 -7.87 8.66 -3.01
N ALA A 143 -8.61 9.52 -2.33
CA ALA A 143 -8.04 10.41 -1.32
C ALA A 143 -7.96 9.65 0.01
N VAL A 144 -6.83 9.75 0.67
CA VAL A 144 -6.56 9.12 1.97
C VAL A 144 -6.39 10.20 3.03
N GLY A 145 -7.22 10.16 4.03
CA GLY A 145 -7.21 11.11 5.14
C GLY A 145 -6.18 10.78 6.22
N LYS A 146 -5.98 11.71 7.15
CA LYS A 146 -5.00 11.57 8.25
C LYS A 146 -5.27 10.39 9.18
N GLN A 147 -6.53 9.99 9.36
CA GLN A 147 -6.93 8.80 10.11
C GLN A 147 -7.04 7.55 9.19
N ASN A 148 -6.42 7.61 8.01
CA ASN A 148 -6.42 6.57 6.97
C ASN A 148 -7.80 6.25 6.38
N GLN A 149 -8.83 7.09 6.61
CA GLN A 149 -10.11 6.97 5.95
C GLN A 149 -9.96 7.21 4.44
N LEU A 150 -10.71 6.46 3.65
CA LEU A 150 -10.68 6.52 2.19
C LEU A 150 -11.89 7.27 1.64
N SER A 151 -11.70 8.01 0.56
CA SER A 151 -12.80 8.45 -0.29
C SER A 151 -13.41 7.27 -1.07
N LYS A 152 -14.50 7.52 -1.79
CA LYS A 152 -14.91 6.61 -2.86
C LYS A 152 -13.83 6.56 -3.95
N TYR A 153 -13.78 5.45 -4.67
CA TYR A 153 -12.87 5.23 -5.79
C TYR A 153 -13.31 6.07 -7.01
N GLN A 154 -12.37 6.72 -7.66
CA GLN A 154 -12.56 7.40 -8.95
C GLN A 154 -11.73 6.69 -10.01
N VAL A 155 -12.37 6.25 -11.09
CA VAL A 155 -11.69 5.56 -12.20
C VAL A 155 -10.85 6.56 -13.01
N LEU A 156 -9.70 6.11 -13.50
CA LEU A 156 -8.89 6.78 -14.51
C LEU A 156 -9.30 6.24 -15.90
N ASP A 157 -10.18 6.97 -16.57
CA ASP A 157 -10.68 6.64 -17.92
C ASP A 157 -9.77 7.12 -19.05
#